data_1569d00f6022b1e7c46b324b6ac77ccf
#
_entry.id   1569d00f6022b1e7c46b324b6ac77ccf
#
_cell.length_a   1.000
_cell.length_b   1.000
_cell.length_c   1.000
_cell.angle_alpha   90.00
_cell.angle_beta   90.00
_cell.angle_gamma   90.00
#
_symmetry.space_group_name_H-M   'P 1'
#
loop_
_entity.id
_entity.type
_entity.pdbx_description
1 polymer ?
#
loop_
_entity_poly.entity_id
_entity_poly.type
_entity_poly.pdbx_seq_one_letter_code
_entity_poly.pdbx_strand_id
1 'polypeptide(L)'
;RFNPPLENKFLFRRDKNICLYCGGQFVLNDLSLDHVQPLSRGGIDVCTNVVTSCRRCNNRKADRSPEHANMKLLAIPFVPNQFEFLYLSNHDLLADQMELLSERFAA
;
A
#
# COMPACT_ATOMS: atom_id res chain seq x y z
N ARG A 1 18.16 -7.81 -7.16
CA ARG A 1 17.05 -7.61 -6.22
C ARG A 1 15.79 -7.15 -6.98
N PHE A 2 14.68 -7.76 -6.68
CA PHE A 2 13.41 -7.37 -7.27
C PHE A 2 12.94 -6.03 -6.72
N ASN A 3 12.53 -5.15 -7.63
CA ASN A 3 12.11 -3.80 -7.26
C ASN A 3 10.82 -3.47 -8.03
N PRO A 4 9.64 -3.74 -7.43
CA PRO A 4 8.38 -3.55 -8.14
C PRO A 4 8.10 -2.07 -8.40
N PRO A 5 7.39 -1.76 -9.50
CA PRO A 5 6.99 -0.38 -9.78
C PRO A 5 5.96 0.12 -8.77
N LEU A 6 5.99 1.42 -8.49
CA LEU A 6 5.06 2.07 -7.58
C LEU A 6 3.87 2.62 -8.34
N GLU A 7 2.95 1.74 -8.70
CA GLU A 7 1.70 2.13 -9.34
C GLU A 7 0.56 2.06 -8.34
N ASN A 8 -0.39 2.99 -8.44
CA ASN A 8 -1.50 3.08 -7.50
C ASN A 8 -2.28 1.77 -7.42
N LYS A 9 -2.63 1.19 -8.57
CA LYS A 9 -3.43 -0.05 -8.58
C LYS A 9 -2.72 -1.20 -7.86
N PHE A 10 -1.40 -1.30 -8.02
CA PHE A 10 -0.61 -2.32 -7.36
C PHE A 10 -0.56 -2.07 -5.85
N LEU A 11 -0.32 -0.82 -5.46
CA LEU A 11 -0.28 -0.44 -4.06
C LEU A 11 -1.61 -0.73 -3.35
N PHE A 12 -2.72 -0.35 -3.99
CA PHE A 12 -4.04 -0.56 -3.41
C PHE A 12 -4.35 -2.04 -3.24
N ARG A 13 -3.90 -2.88 -4.15
CA ARG A 13 -4.05 -4.34 -4.02
C ARG A 13 -3.19 -4.89 -2.91
N ARG A 14 -1.95 -4.41 -2.78
CA ARG A 14 -1.08 -4.82 -1.68
C ARG A 14 -1.76 -4.57 -0.34
N ASP A 15 -2.41 -3.43 -0.22
CA ASP A 15 -3.04 -3.00 1.03
C ASP A 15 -4.54 -3.36 1.08
N LYS A 16 -5.03 -4.13 0.10
CA LYS A 16 -6.41 -4.66 0.05
C LYS A 16 -7.48 -3.58 0.09
N ASN A 17 -7.20 -2.43 -0.52
CA ASN A 17 -8.09 -1.27 -0.56
C ASN A 17 -8.41 -0.72 0.84
N ILE A 18 -7.52 -0.96 1.79
CA ILE A 18 -7.69 -0.49 3.17
C ILE A 18 -6.79 0.73 3.38
N CYS A 19 -7.38 1.77 3.97
CA CYS A 19 -6.60 2.92 4.40
C CYS A 19 -5.72 2.51 5.58
N LEU A 20 -4.42 2.68 5.45
CA LEU A 20 -3.46 2.25 6.48
C LEU A 20 -3.46 3.17 7.71
N TYR A 21 -4.24 4.25 7.69
CA TYR A 21 -4.37 5.15 8.83
C TYR A 21 -5.68 4.93 9.58
N CYS A 22 -6.83 4.88 8.91
CA CYS A 22 -8.11 4.71 9.59
C CYS A 22 -8.64 3.28 9.57
N GLY A 23 -8.09 2.41 8.72
CA GLY A 23 -8.51 1.01 8.64
C GLY A 23 -9.77 0.78 7.84
N GLY A 24 -10.37 1.81 7.29
CA GLY A 24 -11.56 1.66 6.46
C GLY A 24 -11.24 1.06 5.10
N GLN A 25 -12.16 0.32 4.54
CA GLN A 25 -12.05 -0.20 3.19
C GLN A 25 -12.83 0.71 2.24
N PHE A 26 -12.22 1.05 1.12
CA PHE A 26 -12.77 2.06 0.21
C PHE A 26 -12.73 1.57 -1.23
N VAL A 27 -13.56 2.20 -2.08
CA VAL A 27 -13.47 1.99 -3.53
C VAL A 27 -12.26 2.78 -4.08
N LEU A 28 -11.78 2.37 -5.24
CA LEU A 28 -10.54 2.91 -5.81
C LEU A 28 -10.54 4.43 -5.92
N ASN A 29 -11.68 5.03 -6.28
CA ASN A 29 -11.77 6.49 -6.47
C ASN A 29 -11.58 7.26 -5.16
N ASP A 30 -11.74 6.61 -4.02
CA ASP A 30 -11.58 7.24 -2.71
C ASP A 30 -10.22 6.96 -2.08
N LEU A 31 -9.34 6.30 -2.82
CA LEU A 31 -8.01 5.95 -2.34
C LEU A 31 -6.93 6.78 -3.04
N SER A 32 -5.83 6.96 -2.35
CA SER A 32 -4.66 7.63 -2.88
C SER A 32 -3.40 6.98 -2.34
N LEU A 33 -2.29 7.20 -3.04
CA LEU A 33 -0.97 6.81 -2.58
C LEU A 33 -0.44 7.91 -1.67
N ASP A 34 -0.01 7.53 -0.48
CA ASP A 34 0.59 8.46 0.47
C ASP A 34 2.01 8.05 0.79
N HIS A 35 2.93 9.01 0.77
CA HIS A 35 4.29 8.79 1.25
C HIS A 35 4.29 9.02 2.76
N VAL A 36 4.61 7.97 3.52
CA VAL A 36 4.58 8.03 4.98
C VAL A 36 5.46 9.19 5.46
N GLN A 37 6.73 9.20 5.05
CA GLN A 37 7.56 10.38 5.19
C GLN A 37 7.44 11.16 3.89
N PRO A 38 6.93 12.39 3.92
CA PRO A 38 6.69 13.16 2.71
C PRO A 38 7.96 13.39 1.90
N LEU A 39 7.82 13.38 0.57
CA LEU A 39 8.96 13.66 -0.31
C LEU A 39 9.56 15.03 -0.01
N SER A 40 8.73 16.01 0.31
CA SER A 40 9.18 17.36 0.67
C SER A 40 9.99 17.40 1.96
N ARG A 41 9.97 16.33 2.74
CA ARG A 41 10.69 16.26 4.02
C ARG A 41 11.70 15.11 4.05
N GLY A 42 12.24 14.77 2.90
CA GLY A 42 13.30 13.78 2.80
C GLY A 42 12.85 12.34 2.61
N GLY A 43 11.56 12.12 2.46
CA GLY A 43 11.06 10.78 2.14
C GLY A 43 11.47 10.36 0.74
N ILE A 44 11.51 9.06 0.50
CA ILE A 44 11.87 8.51 -0.81
C ILE A 44 10.72 7.70 -1.37
N ASP A 45 10.70 7.55 -2.69
CA ASP A 45 9.61 6.91 -3.42
C ASP A 45 9.89 5.41 -3.55
N VAL A 46 9.71 4.69 -2.46
CA VAL A 46 9.95 3.24 -2.38
C VAL A 46 8.78 2.56 -1.67
N CYS A 47 8.62 1.25 -1.91
CA CYS A 47 7.51 0.47 -1.36
C CYS A 47 7.40 0.54 0.15
N THR A 48 8.51 0.67 0.85
CA THR A 48 8.51 0.76 2.32
C THR A 48 8.13 2.13 2.84
N ASN A 49 7.95 3.11 1.96
CA ASN A 49 7.55 4.48 2.35
C ASN A 49 6.21 4.89 1.74
N VAL A 50 5.48 3.98 1.12
CA VAL A 50 4.19 4.31 0.52
C VAL A 50 3.11 3.41 1.10
N VAL A 51 1.93 3.99 1.32
CA VAL A 51 0.77 3.28 1.84
C VAL A 51 -0.48 3.75 1.11
N THR A 52 -1.48 2.86 1.10
CA THR A 52 -2.82 3.24 0.66
C THR A 52 -3.46 4.09 1.74
N SER A 53 -4.03 5.22 1.34
CA SER A 53 -4.72 6.13 2.24
C SER A 53 -6.04 6.57 1.63
N CYS A 54 -7.08 6.70 2.45
CA CYS A 54 -8.30 7.34 1.96
C CYS A 54 -8.04 8.84 1.81
N ARG A 55 -8.84 9.50 0.98
CA ARG A 55 -8.63 10.92 0.69
C ARG A 55 -8.70 11.79 1.93
N ARG A 56 -9.61 11.45 2.85
CA ARG A 56 -9.76 12.22 4.09
C ARG A 56 -8.51 12.14 4.95
N CYS A 57 -7.97 10.94 5.16
CA CYS A 57 -6.75 10.77 5.93
C CYS A 57 -5.56 11.42 5.25
N ASN A 58 -5.47 11.31 3.91
CA ASN A 58 -4.41 11.92 3.16
C ASN A 58 -4.44 13.45 3.28
N ASN A 59 -5.62 14.05 3.17
CA ASN A 59 -5.78 15.49 3.34
C ASN A 59 -5.45 15.94 4.75
N ARG A 60 -5.86 15.17 5.74
CA ARG A 60 -5.57 15.47 7.15
C ARG A 60 -4.08 15.41 7.44
N LYS A 61 -3.38 14.42 6.89
CA LYS A 61 -1.95 14.27 7.09
C LYS A 61 -1.17 15.39 6.38
N ALA A 62 -1.59 15.74 5.18
CA ALA A 62 -0.93 16.73 4.34
C ALA A 62 0.55 16.36 4.13
N ASP A 63 1.46 17.32 4.21
CA ASP A 63 2.89 17.09 4.01
C ASP A 63 3.63 16.85 5.33
N ARG A 64 2.95 16.26 6.30
CA ARG A 64 3.53 15.97 7.61
C ARG A 64 3.83 14.49 7.74
N SER A 65 4.74 14.15 8.67
CA SER A 65 4.88 12.76 9.08
C SER A 65 3.64 12.32 9.85
N PRO A 66 3.37 11.01 9.95
CA PRO A 66 2.23 10.54 10.76
C PRO A 66 2.31 11.04 12.19
N GLU A 67 3.50 11.07 12.78
CA GLU A 67 3.70 11.53 14.14
C GLU A 67 3.28 13.00 14.31
N HIS A 68 3.70 13.85 13.37
CA HIS A 68 3.34 15.28 13.42
C HIS A 68 1.86 15.50 13.15
N ALA A 69 1.23 14.63 12.37
CA ALA A 69 -0.20 14.70 12.09
C ALA A 69 -1.04 14.04 13.18
N ASN A 70 -0.40 13.47 14.19
CA ASN A 70 -1.05 12.70 15.24
C ASN A 70 -1.87 11.55 14.65
N MET A 71 -1.28 10.85 13.68
CA MET A 71 -1.87 9.70 12.99
C MET A 71 -0.97 8.50 13.20
N LYS A 72 -1.56 7.32 13.17
CA LYS A 72 -0.83 6.09 13.42
C LYS A 72 -1.02 5.14 12.25
N LEU A 73 0.09 4.58 11.75
CA LEU A 73 0.03 3.53 10.76
C LEU A 73 -0.46 2.23 11.41
N LEU A 74 -1.41 1.58 10.77
CA LEU A 74 -1.97 0.32 11.28
C LEU A 74 -1.10 -0.89 10.92
N ALA A 75 -0.26 -0.76 9.89
CA ALA A 75 0.63 -1.82 9.47
C ALA A 75 1.88 -1.21 8.86
N ILE A 76 2.96 -1.96 8.88
CA ILE A 76 4.23 -1.52 8.29
C ILE A 76 4.18 -1.78 6.78
N PRO A 77 4.43 -0.76 5.94
CA PRO A 77 4.48 -0.98 4.51
C PRO A 77 5.64 -1.91 4.15
N PHE A 78 5.42 -2.78 3.19
CA PHE A 78 6.40 -3.80 2.84
C PHE A 78 6.66 -3.85 1.34
N VAL A 79 7.80 -4.47 0.98
CA VAL A 79 8.13 -4.75 -0.42
C VAL A 79 7.69 -6.18 -0.71
N PRO A 80 6.71 -6.39 -1.60
CA PRO A 80 6.35 -7.75 -1.97
C PRO A 80 7.49 -8.40 -2.75
N ASN A 81 7.63 -9.71 -2.59
CA ASN A 81 8.59 -10.45 -3.41
C ASN A 81 8.04 -10.58 -4.83
N GLN A 82 8.84 -11.17 -5.73
CA GLN A 82 8.48 -11.30 -7.14
C GLN A 82 7.17 -12.05 -7.33
N PHE A 83 6.92 -13.10 -6.55
CA PHE A 83 5.72 -13.90 -6.67
C PHE A 83 4.49 -13.16 -6.14
N GLU A 84 4.63 -12.48 -5.01
CA GLU A 84 3.58 -11.65 -4.45
C GLU A 84 3.21 -10.52 -5.43
N PHE A 85 4.21 -9.93 -6.08
CA PHE A 85 3.95 -8.89 -7.07
C PHE A 85 3.13 -9.44 -8.25
N LEU A 86 3.46 -10.62 -8.75
CA LEU A 86 2.69 -11.24 -9.84
C LEU A 86 1.27 -11.53 -9.39
N TYR A 87 1.08 -12.02 -8.19
CA TYR A 87 -0.24 -12.26 -7.62
C TYR A 87 -1.04 -10.96 -7.54
N LEU A 88 -0.44 -9.88 -7.03
CA LEU A 88 -1.11 -8.60 -6.86
C LEU A 88 -1.38 -7.90 -8.19
N SER A 89 -0.52 -8.10 -9.18
CA SER A 89 -0.63 -7.41 -10.47
C SER A 89 -1.55 -8.10 -11.46
N ASN A 90 -1.77 -9.41 -11.32
CA ASN A 90 -2.48 -10.22 -12.30
C ASN A 90 -3.67 -10.92 -11.67
N HIS A 91 -4.80 -10.21 -11.59
CA HIS A 91 -6.02 -10.80 -11.05
C HIS A 91 -6.79 -11.65 -12.06
N ASP A 92 -6.22 -11.91 -13.24
CA ASP A 92 -6.76 -12.88 -14.18
C ASP A 92 -6.30 -14.30 -13.86
N LEU A 93 -5.42 -14.47 -12.88
CA LEU A 93 -5.06 -15.79 -12.40
C LEU A 93 -6.29 -16.50 -11.85
N LEU A 94 -6.36 -17.80 -12.07
CA LEU A 94 -7.45 -18.60 -11.53
C LEU A 94 -7.46 -18.53 -10.02
N ALA A 95 -8.66 -18.54 -9.43
CA ALA A 95 -8.82 -18.35 -8.00
C ALA A 95 -8.01 -19.36 -7.18
N ASP A 96 -7.99 -20.63 -7.60
CA ASP A 96 -7.22 -21.65 -6.90
C ASP A 96 -5.71 -21.44 -7.01
N GLN A 97 -5.24 -20.89 -8.13
CA GLN A 97 -3.83 -20.50 -8.26
C GLN A 97 -3.49 -19.35 -7.34
N MET A 98 -4.40 -18.38 -7.23
CA MET A 98 -4.22 -17.25 -6.34
C MET A 98 -4.18 -17.69 -4.89
N GLU A 99 -5.07 -18.59 -4.50
CA GLU A 99 -5.07 -19.15 -3.15
C GLU A 99 -3.77 -19.90 -2.85
N LEU A 100 -3.32 -20.70 -3.82
CA LEU A 100 -2.08 -21.45 -3.65
C LEU A 100 -0.88 -20.54 -3.46
N LEU A 101 -0.79 -19.48 -4.25
CA LEU A 101 0.28 -18.49 -4.10
C LEU A 101 0.19 -17.77 -2.75
N SER A 102 -1.02 -17.41 -2.36
CA SER A 102 -1.27 -16.73 -1.09
C SER A 102 -0.84 -17.59 0.10
N GLU A 103 -1.23 -18.87 0.09
CA GLU A 103 -0.84 -19.81 1.15
C GLU A 103 0.67 -19.99 1.22
N ARG A 104 1.33 -20.04 0.06
CA ARG A 104 2.76 -20.27 -0.02
C ARG A 104 3.56 -19.12 0.59
N PHE A 105 3.05 -17.90 0.50
CA PHE A 105 3.78 -16.70 0.93
C PHE A 105 3.15 -15.99 2.13
N ALA A 106 2.13 -16.57 2.72
CA ALA A 106 1.43 -15.98 3.87
C ALA A 106 2.07 -16.30 5.21
N ALA A 107 3.03 -17.18 5.24
CA ALA A 107 3.64 -17.62 6.50
C ALA A 107 4.54 -16.56 7.13
#